data_075d62dc9070012557b4a7f1e2699f42
#
_entry.id   075d62dc9070012557b4a7f1e2699f42
#
_cell.length_a   1.000
_cell.length_b   1.000
_cell.length_c   1.000
_cell.angle_alpha   90.00
_cell.angle_beta   90.00
_cell.angle_gamma   90.00
#
_symmetry.space_group_name_H-M   'P 1'
#
loop_
_entity.id
_entity.type
_entity.pdbx_description
1 polymer ?
#
loop_
_entity_poly.entity_id
_entity_poly.type
_entity_poly.pdbx_seq_one_letter_code
_entity_poly.pdbx_strand_id
1 'polypeptide(L)'
;MDVYTNYSLKSWDELTFTDDYMFKLVMSKHPKFIKKLLEIILQIKVRDIRFHETEKNLKESYDGHGIRFDLYVEDSDNTIYDIEMQVGYYSSNALAKRMRFYQGIFDVDSLKAGQSYTLLKKSIIIFLCPFKFLNGKRSLYTFNSYCLQDKSLLLPDETTKIIVSSAGNRTPDTPKALIPVLDYMNGKSASSNFTKAIDEAIKKEKNIETERMSYMTYEMKLQEMQDFGYNKGKTDGKVEGKIESIKELMRNLDLSPEKAMKALGIAPSEFSRYLSLL
;
A
#
# COMPACT_ATOMS: atom_id res chain seq x y z
N MET A 1 9.47 4.43 18.03
CA MET A 1 8.97 3.13 18.49
C MET A 1 8.62 2.32 17.26
N ASP A 2 9.44 1.35 16.98
CA ASP A 2 9.48 0.60 15.75
C ASP A 2 8.29 -0.33 15.65
N VAL A 3 7.43 -0.07 14.67
CA VAL A 3 6.35 -0.99 14.32
C VAL A 3 6.85 -1.90 13.18
N TYR A 4 7.91 -2.65 13.46
CA TYR A 4 8.11 -3.91 12.75
C TYR A 4 7.28 -4.96 13.48
N THR A 5 5.97 -4.96 13.23
CA THR A 5 5.17 -6.12 13.53
C THR A 5 5.76 -7.28 12.75
N ASN A 6 6.23 -8.31 13.46
CA ASN A 6 6.47 -9.63 12.89
C ASN A 6 5.24 -10.02 12.08
N TYR A 7 5.28 -9.82 10.76
CA TYR A 7 4.32 -10.45 9.86
C TYR A 7 4.64 -11.94 9.88
N SER A 8 4.01 -12.66 10.80
CA SER A 8 3.89 -14.10 10.67
C SER A 8 3.08 -14.33 9.39
N LEU A 9 3.75 -14.84 8.36
CA LEU A 9 3.08 -15.24 7.14
C LEU A 9 2.05 -16.30 7.50
N LYS A 10 0.80 -16.09 7.09
CA LYS A 10 -0.29 -17.03 7.31
C LYS A 10 -0.12 -18.22 6.40
N SER A 11 -0.48 -19.42 6.88
CA SER A 11 -0.57 -20.57 5.99
C SER A 11 -1.63 -20.35 4.91
N TRP A 12 -1.51 -21.06 3.78
CA TRP A 12 -2.46 -20.97 2.67
C TRP A 12 -3.93 -21.11 3.13
N ASP A 13 -4.19 -22.03 4.03
CA ASP A 13 -5.54 -22.32 4.52
C ASP A 13 -6.11 -21.21 5.42
N GLU A 14 -5.24 -20.39 6.04
CA GLU A 14 -5.64 -19.27 6.89
C GLU A 14 -5.88 -17.97 6.11
N LEU A 15 -5.48 -17.91 4.82
CA LEU A 15 -5.69 -16.71 4.03
C LEU A 15 -7.17 -16.36 3.92
N THR A 16 -7.47 -15.08 4.01
CA THR A 16 -8.81 -14.50 3.92
C THR A 16 -8.86 -13.44 2.82
N PHE A 17 -10.03 -12.88 2.57
CA PHE A 17 -10.19 -11.80 1.59
C PHE A 17 -9.30 -10.58 1.87
N THR A 18 -8.95 -10.33 3.13
CA THR A 18 -8.12 -9.19 3.52
C THR A 18 -6.62 -9.45 3.45
N ASP A 19 -6.20 -10.66 3.10
CA ASP A 19 -4.80 -10.94 2.84
C ASP A 19 -4.45 -10.55 1.40
N ASP A 20 -3.36 -9.79 1.24
CA ASP A 20 -2.94 -9.17 -0.03
C ASP A 20 -2.93 -10.18 -1.20
N TYR A 21 -2.30 -11.33 -1.01
CA TYR A 21 -2.23 -12.37 -2.04
C TYR A 21 -3.61 -12.89 -2.44
N MET A 22 -4.47 -13.23 -1.45
CA MET A 22 -5.80 -13.78 -1.73
C MET A 22 -6.72 -12.75 -2.37
N PHE A 23 -6.65 -11.49 -1.94
CA PHE A 23 -7.37 -10.38 -2.57
C PHE A 23 -7.03 -10.26 -4.06
N LYS A 24 -5.74 -10.19 -4.39
CA LYS A 24 -5.26 -10.08 -5.77
C LYS A 24 -5.68 -11.29 -6.61
N LEU A 25 -5.49 -12.49 -6.08
CA LEU A 25 -5.85 -13.73 -6.76
C LEU A 25 -7.32 -13.78 -7.13
N VAL A 26 -8.21 -13.52 -6.18
CA VAL A 26 -9.65 -13.60 -6.41
C VAL A 26 -10.14 -12.47 -7.32
N MET A 27 -9.66 -11.25 -7.08
CA MET A 27 -10.11 -10.09 -7.87
C MET A 27 -9.62 -10.16 -9.32
N SER A 28 -8.38 -10.61 -9.57
CA SER A 28 -7.85 -10.76 -10.94
C SER A 28 -8.63 -11.78 -11.78
N LYS A 29 -9.07 -12.88 -11.15
CA LYS A 29 -9.83 -13.93 -11.83
C LYS A 29 -11.32 -13.58 -12.05
N HIS A 30 -11.83 -12.58 -11.33
CA HIS A 30 -13.25 -12.24 -11.34
C HIS A 30 -13.52 -10.74 -11.58
N PRO A 31 -13.35 -10.21 -12.81
CA PRO A 31 -13.58 -8.78 -13.12
C PRO A 31 -14.96 -8.27 -12.69
N LYS A 32 -15.97 -9.15 -12.66
CA LYS A 32 -17.31 -8.81 -12.15
C LYS A 32 -17.30 -8.44 -10.66
N PHE A 33 -16.38 -9.00 -9.86
CA PHE A 33 -16.23 -8.62 -8.44
C PHE A 33 -15.61 -7.24 -8.32
N ILE A 34 -14.64 -6.90 -9.17
CA ILE A 34 -14.05 -5.57 -9.24
C ILE A 34 -15.14 -4.54 -9.50
N LYS A 35 -15.90 -4.70 -10.58
CA LYS A 35 -17.00 -3.80 -10.94
C LYS A 35 -18.00 -3.66 -9.79
N LYS A 36 -18.40 -4.78 -9.19
CA LYS A 36 -19.38 -4.77 -8.09
C LYS A 36 -18.84 -4.08 -6.84
N LEU A 37 -17.57 -4.30 -6.50
CA LEU A 37 -16.93 -3.63 -5.36
C LEU A 37 -16.88 -2.11 -5.58
N LEU A 38 -16.47 -1.67 -6.78
CA LEU A 38 -16.47 -0.26 -7.15
C LEU A 38 -17.85 0.36 -7.03
N GLU A 39 -18.90 -0.30 -7.56
CA GLU A 39 -20.29 0.17 -7.48
C GLU A 39 -20.78 0.28 -6.02
N ILE A 40 -20.38 -0.65 -5.16
CA ILE A 40 -20.72 -0.62 -3.73
C ILE A 40 -20.04 0.56 -3.02
N ILE A 41 -18.78 0.83 -3.32
CA ILE A 41 -18.02 1.91 -2.67
C ILE A 41 -18.45 3.27 -3.20
N LEU A 42 -18.55 3.42 -4.52
CA LEU A 42 -18.77 4.70 -5.20
C LEU A 42 -20.24 5.11 -5.23
N GLN A 43 -21.16 4.18 -5.01
CA GLN A 43 -22.63 4.39 -5.12
C GLN A 43 -23.07 4.90 -6.50
N ILE A 44 -22.34 4.55 -7.53
CA ILE A 44 -22.64 4.84 -8.94
C ILE A 44 -22.60 3.54 -9.75
N LYS A 45 -23.17 3.57 -10.94
CA LYS A 45 -22.93 2.48 -11.92
C LYS A 45 -21.57 2.69 -12.57
N VAL A 46 -20.71 1.70 -12.44
CA VAL A 46 -19.41 1.68 -13.10
C VAL A 46 -19.58 1.12 -14.50
N ARG A 47 -18.92 1.73 -15.47
CA ARG A 47 -18.91 1.24 -16.85
C ARG A 47 -18.21 -0.11 -16.96
N ASP A 48 -18.20 -0.67 -18.15
CA ASP A 48 -17.54 -1.95 -18.33
C ASP A 48 -16.03 -1.84 -18.15
N ILE A 49 -15.49 -2.79 -17.40
CA ILE A 49 -14.05 -2.88 -17.16
C ILE A 49 -13.42 -3.31 -18.50
N ARG A 50 -12.58 -2.44 -19.07
CA ARG A 50 -11.82 -2.72 -20.30
C ARG A 50 -10.50 -3.41 -19.99
N PHE A 51 -9.86 -3.00 -18.91
CA PHE A 51 -8.55 -3.48 -18.52
C PHE A 51 -8.46 -3.61 -17.00
N HIS A 52 -7.81 -4.66 -16.54
CA HIS A 52 -7.43 -4.82 -15.14
C HIS A 52 -6.12 -5.60 -15.09
N GLU A 53 -5.26 -5.22 -14.16
CA GLU A 53 -3.96 -5.85 -13.93
C GLU A 53 -3.66 -5.84 -12.45
N THR A 54 -3.26 -7.00 -11.92
CA THR A 54 -2.68 -7.07 -10.57
C THR A 54 -1.18 -6.87 -10.64
N GLU A 55 -0.64 -6.19 -9.64
CA GLU A 55 0.80 -5.95 -9.54
C GLU A 55 1.38 -5.13 -10.71
N LYS A 56 0.55 -4.24 -11.32
CA LYS A 56 1.02 -3.32 -12.35
C LYS A 56 2.20 -2.50 -11.81
N ASN A 57 3.34 -2.63 -12.46
CA ASN A 57 4.55 -1.89 -12.12
C ASN A 57 4.65 -0.64 -12.99
N LEU A 58 4.63 0.53 -12.37
CA LEU A 58 4.97 1.80 -13.01
C LEU A 58 6.29 2.32 -12.42
N LYS A 59 7.28 2.55 -13.29
CA LYS A 59 8.59 3.10 -12.91
C LYS A 59 8.74 4.48 -13.49
N GLU A 60 9.05 5.46 -12.66
CA GLU A 60 9.31 6.83 -13.07
C GLU A 60 10.69 7.03 -13.70
N SER A 61 11.70 6.31 -13.22
CA SER A 61 13.08 6.33 -13.70
C SER A 61 13.89 5.15 -13.17
N TYR A 62 15.11 4.98 -13.68
CA TYR A 62 16.01 3.88 -13.28
C TYR A 62 16.34 3.88 -11.77
N ASP A 63 16.33 5.06 -11.11
CA ASP A 63 16.65 5.27 -9.69
C ASP A 63 15.41 5.66 -8.84
N GLY A 64 14.21 5.69 -9.41
CA GLY A 64 12.97 6.07 -8.72
C GLY A 64 12.35 4.94 -7.91
N HIS A 65 11.57 5.31 -6.88
CA HIS A 65 10.70 4.36 -6.17
C HIS A 65 9.64 3.83 -7.15
N GLY A 66 9.87 2.64 -7.71
CA GLY A 66 8.84 1.94 -8.48
C GLY A 66 7.62 1.67 -7.61
N ILE A 67 6.42 1.86 -8.16
CA ILE A 67 5.17 1.49 -7.51
C ILE A 67 4.66 0.20 -8.15
N ARG A 68 4.17 -0.69 -7.31
CA ARG A 68 3.40 -1.85 -7.70
C ARG A 68 2.01 -1.71 -7.12
N PHE A 69 1.04 -1.50 -8.01
CA PHE A 69 -0.38 -1.40 -7.65
C PHE A 69 -0.95 -2.79 -7.40
N ASP A 70 -1.79 -2.91 -6.37
CA ASP A 70 -2.44 -4.19 -6.08
C ASP A 70 -3.44 -4.56 -7.18
N LEU A 71 -4.28 -3.61 -7.57
CA LEU A 71 -5.27 -3.81 -8.61
C LEU A 71 -5.51 -2.50 -9.38
N TYR A 72 -4.90 -2.40 -10.55
CA TYR A 72 -5.13 -1.31 -11.50
C TYR A 72 -6.28 -1.65 -12.44
N VAL A 73 -7.21 -0.74 -12.66
CA VAL A 73 -8.43 -0.96 -13.43
C VAL A 73 -8.71 0.26 -14.33
N GLU A 74 -9.10 0.03 -15.56
CA GLU A 74 -9.67 1.05 -16.45
C GLU A 74 -11.06 0.65 -16.93
N ASP A 75 -12.01 1.59 -16.89
CA ASP A 75 -13.33 1.39 -17.43
C ASP A 75 -13.49 1.94 -18.86
N SER A 76 -14.67 1.77 -19.45
CA SER A 76 -14.95 2.22 -20.81
C SER A 76 -15.07 3.74 -20.97
N ASP A 77 -15.11 4.50 -19.89
CA ASP A 77 -15.05 5.97 -19.88
C ASP A 77 -13.62 6.48 -19.67
N ASN A 78 -12.61 5.58 -19.71
CA ASN A 78 -11.19 5.85 -19.45
C ASN A 78 -10.92 6.32 -18.00
N THR A 79 -11.81 6.03 -17.05
CA THR A 79 -11.54 6.28 -15.63
C THR A 79 -10.57 5.23 -15.12
N ILE A 80 -9.52 5.68 -14.42
CA ILE A 80 -8.55 4.81 -13.75
C ILE A 80 -9.01 4.60 -12.31
N TYR A 81 -8.99 3.35 -11.87
CA TYR A 81 -9.19 2.97 -10.48
C TYR A 81 -7.95 2.21 -9.99
N ASP A 82 -7.47 2.59 -8.83
CA ASP A 82 -6.48 1.84 -8.06
C ASP A 82 -7.15 1.33 -6.80
N ILE A 83 -7.12 0.02 -6.57
CA ILE A 83 -7.73 -0.60 -5.41
C ILE A 83 -6.64 -1.36 -4.65
N GLU A 84 -6.31 -0.88 -3.47
CA GLU A 84 -5.25 -1.40 -2.61
C GLU A 84 -5.82 -2.08 -1.36
N MET A 85 -5.39 -3.32 -1.09
CA MET A 85 -5.66 -3.99 0.18
C MET A 85 -4.54 -3.66 1.18
N GLN A 86 -4.77 -2.67 2.02
CA GLN A 86 -3.78 -2.16 2.95
C GLN A 86 -3.81 -2.94 4.26
N VAL A 87 -3.06 -4.04 4.34
CA VAL A 87 -3.04 -4.93 5.51
C VAL A 87 -2.23 -4.35 6.67
N GLY A 88 -1.06 -3.77 6.37
CA GLY A 88 -0.20 -3.15 7.38
C GLY A 88 -0.75 -1.83 7.90
N TYR A 89 -0.64 -1.61 9.21
CA TYR A 89 -0.98 -0.31 9.79
C TYR A 89 0.06 0.74 9.40
N TYR A 90 -0.41 1.79 8.77
CA TYR A 90 0.36 3.00 8.53
C TYR A 90 -0.32 4.18 9.22
N SER A 91 0.45 5.17 9.63
CA SER A 91 -0.15 6.41 10.11
C SER A 91 -1.03 7.03 9.02
N SER A 92 -2.11 7.70 9.42
CA SER A 92 -3.00 8.39 8.48
C SER A 92 -2.24 9.36 7.55
N ASN A 93 -1.18 10.00 8.07
CA ASN A 93 -0.31 10.89 7.30
C ASN A 93 0.48 10.12 6.23
N ALA A 94 1.05 8.96 6.56
CA ALA A 94 1.80 8.15 5.61
C ALA A 94 0.89 7.63 4.48
N LEU A 95 -0.31 7.13 4.81
CA LEU A 95 -1.30 6.69 3.81
C LEU A 95 -1.73 7.84 2.89
N ALA A 96 -2.03 9.01 3.44
CA ALA A 96 -2.42 10.18 2.63
C ALA A 96 -1.31 10.60 1.66
N LYS A 97 -0.04 10.57 2.12
CA LYS A 97 1.12 10.86 1.25
C LYS A 97 1.33 9.79 0.19
N ARG A 98 1.10 8.50 0.52
CA ARG A 98 1.18 7.39 -0.43
C ARG A 98 0.13 7.54 -1.53
N MET A 99 -1.13 7.84 -1.18
CA MET A 99 -2.18 8.10 -2.16
C MET A 99 -1.84 9.29 -3.09
N ARG A 100 -1.24 10.36 -2.53
CA ARG A 100 -0.78 11.49 -3.34
C ARG A 100 0.33 11.09 -4.31
N PHE A 101 1.27 10.26 -3.86
CA PHE A 101 2.37 9.77 -4.70
C PHE A 101 1.85 8.89 -5.83
N TYR A 102 0.90 7.98 -5.54
CA TYR A 102 0.24 7.15 -6.54
C TYR A 102 -0.48 7.97 -7.61
N GLN A 103 -1.17 9.05 -7.19
CA GLN A 103 -1.81 9.98 -8.12
C GLN A 103 -0.79 10.59 -9.09
N GLY A 104 0.35 11.07 -8.59
CA GLY A 104 1.40 11.64 -9.45
C GLY A 104 1.95 10.65 -10.47
N ILE A 105 2.09 9.39 -10.10
CA ILE A 105 2.55 8.34 -11.02
C ILE A 105 1.51 8.07 -12.12
N PHE A 106 0.21 8.04 -11.80
CA PHE A 106 -0.84 7.92 -12.82
C PHE A 106 -0.80 9.06 -13.82
N ASP A 107 -0.61 10.29 -13.33
CA ASP A 107 -0.58 11.48 -14.17
C ASP A 107 0.63 11.44 -15.12
N VAL A 108 1.80 11.05 -14.62
CA VAL A 108 3.03 10.90 -15.42
C VAL A 108 2.90 9.75 -16.45
N ASP A 109 2.31 8.61 -16.06
CA ASP A 109 2.14 7.46 -16.96
C ASP A 109 1.11 7.76 -18.08
N SER A 110 0.07 8.54 -17.77
CA SER A 110 -1.04 8.81 -18.68
C SER A 110 -0.76 9.94 -19.68
N LEU A 111 0.19 10.84 -19.40
CA LEU A 111 0.44 12.03 -20.22
C LEU A 111 1.84 12.02 -20.81
N LYS A 112 1.94 12.04 -22.15
CA LYS A 112 3.21 12.12 -22.86
C LYS A 112 3.69 13.58 -23.02
N ALA A 113 4.98 13.75 -23.17
CA ALA A 113 5.57 15.07 -23.41
C ALA A 113 4.90 15.81 -24.59
N GLY A 114 4.50 17.05 -24.37
CA GLY A 114 3.84 17.90 -25.35
C GLY A 114 2.33 17.72 -25.48
N GLN A 115 1.73 16.81 -24.74
CA GLN A 115 0.27 16.66 -24.70
C GLN A 115 -0.39 17.68 -23.77
N SER A 116 -1.67 18.02 -24.07
CA SER A 116 -2.46 18.91 -23.20
C SER A 116 -2.82 18.23 -21.90
N TYR A 117 -2.78 18.96 -20.78
CA TYR A 117 -3.24 18.50 -19.47
C TYR A 117 -4.71 18.10 -19.44
N THR A 118 -5.52 18.57 -20.39
CA THR A 118 -6.93 18.15 -20.54
C THR A 118 -7.11 16.69 -20.94
N LEU A 119 -6.03 16.00 -21.29
CA LEU A 119 -6.01 14.57 -21.60
C LEU A 119 -5.72 13.69 -20.37
N LEU A 120 -5.44 14.29 -19.22
CA LEU A 120 -5.34 13.53 -17.98
C LEU A 120 -6.63 12.79 -17.70
N LYS A 121 -6.50 11.53 -17.33
CA LYS A 121 -7.67 10.68 -17.07
C LYS A 121 -8.21 10.96 -15.67
N LYS A 122 -9.52 10.88 -15.52
CA LYS A 122 -10.16 10.79 -14.21
C LYS A 122 -9.58 9.59 -13.45
N SER A 123 -9.24 9.81 -12.18
CA SER A 123 -8.59 8.78 -11.36
C SER A 123 -9.17 8.71 -9.95
N ILE A 124 -9.36 7.48 -9.48
CA ILE A 124 -9.92 7.17 -8.17
C ILE A 124 -9.03 6.16 -7.47
N ILE A 125 -8.41 6.59 -6.37
CA ILE A 125 -7.55 5.72 -5.54
C ILE A 125 -8.34 5.26 -4.33
N ILE A 126 -8.43 3.95 -4.13
CA ILE A 126 -9.25 3.31 -3.09
C ILE A 126 -8.36 2.43 -2.23
N PHE A 127 -8.24 2.75 -0.95
CA PHE A 127 -7.54 1.91 0.02
C PHE A 127 -8.55 1.19 0.90
N LEU A 128 -8.50 -0.14 0.90
CA LEU A 128 -9.26 -1.03 1.76
C LEU A 128 -8.43 -1.33 3.01
N CYS A 129 -8.82 -0.75 4.14
CA CYS A 129 -8.06 -0.81 5.38
C CYS A 129 -8.82 -1.64 6.43
N PRO A 130 -8.32 -2.83 6.84
CA PRO A 130 -8.93 -3.62 7.92
C PRO A 130 -8.62 -3.05 9.33
N PHE A 131 -8.32 -1.76 9.41
CA PHE A 131 -8.03 -1.04 10.66
C PHE A 131 -8.72 0.33 10.69
N LYS A 132 -8.65 1.01 11.85
CA LYS A 132 -9.21 2.35 12.02
C LYS A 132 -8.35 3.41 11.34
N PHE A 133 -8.97 4.20 10.46
CA PHE A 133 -8.36 5.40 9.87
C PHE A 133 -8.93 6.65 10.57
N LEU A 134 -8.13 7.72 10.74
CA LEU A 134 -8.51 8.96 11.42
C LEU A 134 -9.33 8.73 12.72
N ASN A 135 -8.76 7.92 13.61
CA ASN A 135 -9.37 7.51 14.88
C ASN A 135 -10.71 6.77 14.74
N GLY A 136 -11.01 6.21 13.55
CA GLY A 136 -12.17 5.38 13.29
C GLY A 136 -13.51 6.11 13.32
N LYS A 137 -13.54 7.43 13.11
CA LYS A 137 -14.77 8.24 13.12
C LYS A 137 -15.78 7.78 12.07
N ARG A 138 -15.32 7.22 10.96
CA ARG A 138 -16.14 6.72 9.85
C ARG A 138 -15.57 5.43 9.29
N SER A 139 -16.40 4.67 8.58
CA SER A 139 -15.97 3.50 7.81
C SER A 139 -15.70 3.80 6.34
N LEU A 140 -16.17 4.95 5.84
CA LEU A 140 -15.94 5.42 4.49
C LEU A 140 -15.52 6.90 4.53
N TYR A 141 -14.42 7.21 3.88
CA TYR A 141 -13.92 8.56 3.69
C TYR A 141 -13.72 8.81 2.21
N THR A 142 -14.31 9.87 1.67
CA THR A 142 -14.09 10.34 0.31
C THR A 142 -13.48 11.73 0.36
N PHE A 143 -12.35 11.91 -0.28
CA PHE A 143 -11.61 13.16 -0.33
C PHE A 143 -11.53 13.66 -1.77
N ASN A 144 -11.96 14.90 -1.94
CA ASN A 144 -11.83 15.68 -3.17
C ASN A 144 -11.26 17.06 -2.81
N SER A 145 -10.80 17.79 -3.81
CA SER A 145 -10.24 19.14 -3.66
C SER A 145 -11.35 20.19 -3.64
N TYR A 146 -11.54 20.86 -2.50
CA TYR A 146 -12.53 21.93 -2.35
C TYR A 146 -11.87 23.26 -2.02
N CYS A 147 -12.50 24.36 -2.45
CA CYS A 147 -12.09 25.70 -2.03
C CYS A 147 -12.25 25.87 -0.51
N LEU A 148 -11.21 26.37 0.17
CA LEU A 148 -11.27 26.59 1.61
C LEU A 148 -12.25 27.73 1.98
N GLN A 149 -12.36 28.73 1.14
CA GLN A 149 -13.21 29.90 1.33
C GLN A 149 -14.68 29.60 1.03
N ASP A 150 -14.93 28.66 0.11
CA ASP A 150 -16.26 28.23 -0.25
C ASP A 150 -16.30 26.71 -0.50
N LYS A 151 -16.85 25.98 0.45
CA LYS A 151 -16.94 24.52 0.43
C LYS A 151 -17.89 23.94 -0.62
N SER A 152 -18.71 24.78 -1.29
CA SER A 152 -19.55 24.36 -2.39
C SER A 152 -18.79 24.27 -3.71
N LEU A 153 -17.59 24.86 -3.80
CA LEU A 153 -16.76 24.88 -4.99
C LEU A 153 -15.77 23.70 -4.98
N LEU A 154 -16.02 22.75 -5.85
CA LEU A 154 -15.11 21.63 -6.14
C LEU A 154 -14.11 22.06 -7.21
N LEU A 155 -12.81 21.82 -6.96
CA LEU A 155 -11.80 21.93 -8.01
C LEU A 155 -12.00 20.79 -9.02
N PRO A 156 -12.21 21.07 -10.32
CA PRO A 156 -12.50 20.05 -11.32
C PRO A 156 -11.22 19.35 -11.82
N ASP A 157 -10.41 18.81 -10.88
CA ASP A 157 -9.17 18.10 -11.18
C ASP A 157 -9.39 16.60 -11.47
N GLU A 158 -10.65 16.14 -11.36
CA GLU A 158 -11.08 14.76 -11.60
C GLU A 158 -10.32 13.69 -10.80
N THR A 159 -9.72 14.09 -9.67
CA THR A 159 -9.08 13.15 -8.75
C THR A 159 -9.95 12.88 -7.52
N THR A 160 -10.03 11.62 -7.11
CA THR A 160 -10.75 11.21 -5.89
C THR A 160 -9.92 10.21 -5.10
N LYS A 161 -9.84 10.40 -3.78
CA LYS A 161 -9.21 9.46 -2.86
C LYS A 161 -10.23 8.91 -1.90
N ILE A 162 -10.28 7.58 -1.78
CA ILE A 162 -11.26 6.89 -0.94
C ILE A 162 -10.53 5.98 0.03
N ILE A 163 -10.94 6.04 1.30
CA ILE A 163 -10.48 5.07 2.29
C ILE A 163 -11.71 4.36 2.86
N VAL A 164 -11.70 3.04 2.73
CA VAL A 164 -12.66 2.12 3.31
C VAL A 164 -12.02 1.52 4.56
N SER A 165 -12.43 1.97 5.74
CA SER A 165 -11.92 1.50 7.04
C SER A 165 -12.91 0.52 7.66
N SER A 166 -12.63 -0.79 7.57
CA SER A 166 -13.59 -1.79 8.04
C SER A 166 -13.82 -1.75 9.56
N ALA A 167 -12.81 -1.37 10.32
CA ALA A 167 -12.89 -1.17 11.77
C ALA A 167 -13.40 0.23 12.19
N GLY A 168 -13.75 1.09 11.24
CA GLY A 168 -14.33 2.41 11.50
C GLY A 168 -15.81 2.34 11.86
N ASN A 169 -16.32 3.44 12.43
CA ASN A 169 -17.72 3.54 12.83
C ASN A 169 -18.65 3.54 11.61
N ARG A 170 -19.75 2.80 11.69
CA ARG A 170 -20.86 2.90 10.74
C ARG A 170 -21.64 4.18 11.05
N THR A 171 -21.73 5.07 10.08
CA THR A 171 -22.46 6.33 10.17
C THR A 171 -23.74 6.25 9.33
N PRO A 172 -24.77 7.11 9.54
CA PRO A 172 -26.03 7.06 8.79
C PRO A 172 -25.86 7.12 7.27
N ASP A 173 -24.81 7.76 6.80
CA ASP A 173 -24.43 7.86 5.39
C ASP A 173 -23.51 6.73 4.89
N THR A 174 -23.18 5.74 5.75
CA THR A 174 -22.49 4.53 5.29
C THR A 174 -23.39 3.76 4.34
N PRO A 175 -22.95 3.49 3.09
CA PRO A 175 -23.76 2.77 2.12
C PRO A 175 -24.20 1.40 2.66
N LYS A 176 -25.50 1.11 2.62
CA LYS A 176 -26.05 -0.15 3.15
C LYS A 176 -25.40 -1.38 2.50
N ALA A 177 -25.10 -1.31 1.19
CA ALA A 177 -24.45 -2.39 0.46
C ALA A 177 -22.97 -2.58 0.86
N LEU A 178 -22.33 -1.56 1.44
CA LEU A 178 -20.95 -1.62 1.91
C LEU A 178 -20.84 -2.34 3.26
N ILE A 179 -21.87 -2.29 4.11
CA ILE A 179 -21.84 -2.87 5.47
C ILE A 179 -21.44 -4.35 5.46
N PRO A 180 -22.05 -5.23 4.62
CA PRO A 180 -21.63 -6.63 4.57
C PRO A 180 -20.17 -6.82 4.12
N VAL A 181 -19.64 -5.94 3.28
CA VAL A 181 -18.22 -5.99 2.86
C VAL A 181 -17.31 -5.63 4.04
N LEU A 182 -17.63 -4.56 4.75
CA LEU A 182 -16.89 -4.13 5.94
C LEU A 182 -16.91 -5.22 7.04
N ASP A 183 -18.05 -5.89 7.23
CA ASP A 183 -18.18 -6.96 8.20
C ASP A 183 -17.37 -8.20 7.78
N TYR A 184 -17.36 -8.52 6.49
CA TYR A 184 -16.56 -9.62 5.95
C TYR A 184 -15.06 -9.32 6.06
N MET A 185 -14.63 -8.09 5.79
CA MET A 185 -13.25 -7.64 6.03
C MET A 185 -12.83 -7.73 7.51
N ASN A 186 -13.78 -7.65 8.44
CA ASN A 186 -13.52 -7.82 9.87
C ASN A 186 -13.62 -9.28 10.34
N GLY A 187 -13.64 -10.25 9.43
CA GLY A 187 -13.67 -11.68 9.74
C GLY A 187 -15.06 -12.23 10.10
N LYS A 188 -16.14 -11.46 9.91
CA LYS A 188 -17.50 -12.00 10.06
C LYS A 188 -17.87 -12.85 8.85
N SER A 189 -18.82 -13.75 9.02
CA SER A 189 -19.34 -14.59 7.96
C SER A 189 -19.94 -13.76 6.80
N ALA A 190 -19.77 -14.24 5.57
CA ALA A 190 -20.34 -13.63 4.38
C ALA A 190 -21.88 -13.58 4.46
N SER A 191 -22.46 -12.39 4.38
CA SER A 191 -23.90 -12.17 4.62
C SER A 191 -24.67 -11.65 3.40
N SER A 192 -24.00 -11.01 2.43
CA SER A 192 -24.61 -10.56 1.17
C SER A 192 -24.32 -11.52 0.03
N ASN A 193 -25.10 -11.43 -1.07
CA ASN A 193 -24.80 -12.22 -2.27
C ASN A 193 -23.39 -11.95 -2.80
N PHE A 194 -22.91 -10.71 -2.69
CA PHE A 194 -21.56 -10.34 -3.13
C PHE A 194 -20.47 -10.97 -2.24
N THR A 195 -20.59 -10.83 -0.93
CA THR A 195 -19.58 -11.42 -0.02
C THR A 195 -19.61 -12.94 -0.04
N LYS A 196 -20.79 -13.57 -0.20
CA LYS A 196 -20.91 -15.03 -0.40
C LYS A 196 -20.21 -15.48 -1.68
N ALA A 197 -20.39 -14.76 -2.78
CA ALA A 197 -19.72 -15.09 -4.02
C ALA A 197 -18.18 -14.98 -3.91
N ILE A 198 -17.66 -13.99 -3.19
CA ILE A 198 -16.23 -13.88 -2.89
C ILE A 198 -15.77 -15.05 -2.01
N ASP A 199 -16.50 -15.38 -0.96
CA ASP A 199 -16.17 -16.48 -0.05
C ASP A 199 -16.13 -17.84 -0.76
N GLU A 200 -17.08 -18.08 -1.66
CA GLU A 200 -17.10 -19.27 -2.53
C GLU A 200 -15.92 -19.29 -3.50
N ALA A 201 -15.56 -18.15 -4.08
CA ALA A 201 -14.39 -18.04 -4.95
C ALA A 201 -13.10 -18.34 -4.17
N ILE A 202 -12.92 -17.78 -2.97
CA ILE A 202 -11.79 -18.07 -2.10
C ILE A 202 -11.68 -19.56 -1.81
N LYS A 203 -12.80 -20.20 -1.41
CA LYS A 203 -12.83 -21.64 -1.15
C LYS A 203 -12.44 -22.47 -2.37
N LYS A 204 -12.88 -22.04 -3.56
CA LYS A 204 -12.52 -22.70 -4.81
C LYS A 204 -11.03 -22.56 -5.11
N GLU A 205 -10.48 -21.36 -4.99
CA GLU A 205 -9.05 -21.11 -5.24
C GLU A 205 -8.17 -21.90 -4.25
N LYS A 206 -8.57 -22.01 -2.99
CA LYS A 206 -7.85 -22.80 -1.97
C LYS A 206 -7.73 -24.28 -2.31
N ASN A 207 -8.63 -24.83 -3.12
CA ASN A 207 -8.58 -26.23 -3.56
C ASN A 207 -7.71 -26.42 -4.82
N ILE A 208 -7.10 -25.38 -5.36
CA ILE A 208 -6.23 -25.44 -6.54
C ILE A 208 -4.78 -25.55 -6.09
N GLU A 209 -4.16 -26.72 -6.32
CA GLU A 209 -2.79 -26.99 -5.87
C GLU A 209 -1.76 -26.04 -6.51
N THR A 210 -1.95 -25.67 -7.78
CA THR A 210 -1.04 -24.72 -8.46
C THR A 210 -1.07 -23.32 -7.82
N GLU A 211 -2.22 -22.86 -7.30
CA GLU A 211 -2.33 -21.60 -6.59
C GLU A 211 -1.63 -21.66 -5.22
N ARG A 212 -1.78 -22.81 -4.53
CA ARG A 212 -1.07 -23.06 -3.29
C ARG A 212 0.46 -23.02 -3.48
N MET A 213 0.97 -23.69 -4.52
CA MET A 213 2.41 -23.67 -4.85
C MET A 213 2.89 -22.24 -5.21
N SER A 214 2.07 -21.49 -5.93
CA SER A 214 2.37 -20.09 -6.26
C SER A 214 2.47 -19.22 -5.01
N TYR A 215 1.56 -19.43 -4.05
CA TYR A 215 1.61 -18.73 -2.76
C TYR A 215 2.86 -19.10 -1.97
N MET A 216 3.22 -20.38 -1.88
CA MET A 216 4.45 -20.81 -1.20
C MET A 216 5.70 -20.15 -1.80
N THR A 217 5.77 -20.03 -3.12
CA THR A 217 6.87 -19.33 -3.80
C THR A 217 6.87 -17.82 -3.47
N TYR A 218 5.70 -17.21 -3.40
CA TYR A 218 5.55 -15.80 -3.00
C TYR A 218 5.99 -15.59 -1.54
N GLU A 219 5.57 -16.49 -0.64
CA GLU A 219 5.93 -16.50 0.77
C GLU A 219 7.45 -16.61 0.97
N MET A 220 8.11 -17.53 0.26
CA MET A 220 9.56 -17.67 0.29
C MET A 220 10.27 -16.38 -0.13
N LYS A 221 9.84 -15.74 -1.21
CA LYS A 221 10.40 -14.46 -1.66
C LYS A 221 10.22 -13.34 -0.64
N LEU A 222 9.07 -13.27 0.01
CA LEU A 222 8.84 -12.29 1.07
C LEU A 222 9.77 -12.51 2.26
N GLN A 223 9.98 -13.77 2.66
CA GLN A 223 10.90 -14.12 3.73
C GLN A 223 12.35 -13.73 3.39
N GLU A 224 12.80 -14.04 2.19
CA GLU A 224 14.13 -13.64 1.70
C GLU A 224 14.31 -12.11 1.73
N MET A 225 13.30 -11.35 1.31
CA MET A 225 13.34 -9.89 1.35
C MET A 225 13.37 -9.34 2.78
N GLN A 226 12.63 -9.95 3.70
CA GLN A 226 12.64 -9.58 5.11
C GLN A 226 14.00 -9.85 5.75
N ASP A 227 14.57 -11.03 5.52
CA ASP A 227 15.88 -11.42 6.02
C ASP A 227 16.99 -10.52 5.46
N PHE A 228 16.91 -10.18 4.17
CA PHE A 228 17.82 -9.21 3.56
C PHE A 228 17.69 -7.82 4.20
N GLY A 229 16.46 -7.32 4.36
CA GLY A 229 16.20 -6.03 4.99
C GLY A 229 16.67 -5.97 6.45
N TYR A 230 16.42 -7.03 7.23
CA TYR A 230 16.86 -7.15 8.60
C TYR A 230 18.41 -7.15 8.71
N ASN A 231 19.07 -7.97 7.90
CA ASN A 231 20.54 -8.07 7.91
C ASN A 231 21.19 -6.76 7.46
N LYS A 232 20.64 -6.12 6.43
CA LYS A 232 21.09 -4.79 5.98
C LYS A 232 20.91 -3.75 7.07
N GLY A 233 19.72 -3.62 7.65
CA GLY A 233 19.45 -2.65 8.72
C GLY A 233 20.31 -2.87 9.96
N LYS A 234 20.57 -4.14 10.33
CA LYS A 234 21.50 -4.48 11.42
C LYS A 234 22.95 -4.05 11.12
N THR A 235 23.36 -4.20 9.86
CA THR A 235 24.70 -3.80 9.42
C THR A 235 24.83 -2.28 9.39
N ASP A 236 23.86 -1.60 8.79
CA ASP A 236 23.83 -0.13 8.68
C ASP A 236 23.77 0.50 10.08
N GLY A 237 22.90 0.02 10.95
CA GLY A 237 22.80 0.51 12.34
C GLY A 237 24.08 0.32 13.17
N LYS A 238 24.83 -0.76 12.93
CA LYS A 238 26.16 -0.93 13.55
C LYS A 238 27.17 0.10 13.05
N VAL A 239 27.12 0.43 11.76
CA VAL A 239 28.02 1.44 11.17
C VAL A 239 27.64 2.83 11.69
N GLU A 240 26.34 3.18 11.68
CA GLU A 240 25.85 4.46 12.21
C GLU A 240 26.22 4.64 13.69
N GLY A 241 25.97 3.64 14.52
CA GLY A 241 26.34 3.70 15.94
C GLY A 241 27.85 3.86 16.19
N LYS A 242 28.69 3.23 15.34
CA LYS A 242 30.15 3.47 15.41
C LYS A 242 30.51 4.89 14.99
N ILE A 243 29.89 5.43 13.93
CA ILE A 243 30.11 6.82 13.48
C ILE A 243 29.72 7.81 14.60
N GLU A 244 28.58 7.60 15.22
CA GLU A 244 28.13 8.42 16.35
C GLU A 244 29.10 8.37 17.50
N SER A 245 29.55 7.19 17.90
CA SER A 245 30.57 7.01 18.93
C SER A 245 31.92 7.68 18.61
N ILE A 246 32.36 7.62 17.33
CA ILE A 246 33.57 8.33 16.88
C ILE A 246 33.37 9.84 17.02
N LYS A 247 32.25 10.39 16.56
CA LYS A 247 31.94 11.83 16.69
C LYS A 247 31.89 12.31 18.15
N GLU A 248 31.32 11.48 19.03
CA GLU A 248 31.29 11.78 20.48
C GLU A 248 32.66 11.81 21.09
N LEU A 249 33.53 10.82 20.82
CA LEU A 249 34.89 10.79 21.33
C LEU A 249 35.75 11.99 20.82
N MET A 250 35.58 12.31 19.53
CA MET A 250 36.24 13.50 18.97
C MET A 250 35.80 14.78 19.68
N ARG A 251 34.51 14.93 19.95
CA ARG A 251 33.94 16.13 20.60
C ARG A 251 34.29 16.22 22.08
N ASN A 252 34.19 15.11 22.82
CA ASN A 252 34.27 15.12 24.25
C ASN A 252 35.73 15.03 24.78
N LEU A 253 36.62 14.43 23.97
CA LEU A 253 38.01 14.19 24.37
C LEU A 253 39.03 14.88 23.44
N ASP A 254 38.57 15.72 22.51
CA ASP A 254 39.40 16.43 21.52
C ASP A 254 40.36 15.50 20.75
N LEU A 255 39.86 14.32 20.36
CA LEU A 255 40.64 13.32 19.65
C LEU A 255 40.54 13.51 18.12
N SER A 256 41.65 13.18 17.43
CA SER A 256 41.54 13.05 15.95
C SER A 256 40.67 11.84 15.58
N PRO A 257 40.08 11.81 14.36
CA PRO A 257 39.26 10.69 13.93
C PRO A 257 39.94 9.33 14.08
N GLU A 258 41.23 9.25 13.72
CA GLU A 258 42.01 8.02 13.78
C GLU A 258 42.23 7.57 15.25
N LYS A 259 42.48 8.53 16.17
CA LYS A 259 42.63 8.22 17.61
C LYS A 259 41.29 7.75 18.20
N ALA A 260 40.19 8.37 17.82
CA ALA A 260 38.85 7.96 18.26
C ALA A 260 38.50 6.57 17.73
N MET A 261 38.76 6.29 16.47
CA MET A 261 38.54 4.96 15.87
C MET A 261 39.39 3.88 16.54
N LYS A 262 40.67 4.20 16.84
CA LYS A 262 41.55 3.28 17.55
C LYS A 262 41.08 3.02 18.99
N ALA A 263 40.56 4.02 19.67
CA ALA A 263 39.99 3.87 21.02
C ALA A 263 38.75 2.97 21.03
N LEU A 264 37.96 2.96 19.93
CA LEU A 264 36.81 2.08 19.74
C LEU A 264 37.18 0.68 19.20
N GLY A 265 38.47 0.36 19.07
CA GLY A 265 38.94 -0.92 18.59
C GLY A 265 38.66 -1.18 17.11
N ILE A 266 38.47 -0.13 16.31
CA ILE A 266 38.27 -0.26 14.85
C ILE A 266 39.64 -0.56 14.23
N ALA A 267 39.65 -1.57 13.35
CA ALA A 267 40.90 -1.97 12.68
C ALA A 267 41.36 -0.89 11.68
N PRO A 268 42.68 -0.62 11.57
CA PRO A 268 43.19 0.38 10.65
C PRO A 268 42.78 0.21 9.18
N SER A 269 42.55 -1.02 8.77
CA SER A 269 42.01 -1.35 7.44
C SER A 269 40.60 -0.82 7.15
N GLU A 270 39.84 -0.51 8.20
CA GLU A 270 38.48 0.05 8.09
C GLU A 270 38.46 1.59 8.20
N PHE A 271 39.57 2.23 8.55
CA PHE A 271 39.61 3.70 8.81
C PHE A 271 39.13 4.50 7.61
N SER A 272 39.59 4.19 6.39
CA SER A 272 39.16 4.89 5.19
C SER A 272 37.65 4.87 4.97
N ARG A 273 37.00 3.75 5.31
CA ARG A 273 35.55 3.60 5.23
C ARG A 273 34.83 4.56 6.19
N TYR A 274 35.26 4.60 7.46
CA TYR A 274 34.61 5.48 8.43
C TYR A 274 34.94 6.96 8.21
N LEU A 275 36.15 7.28 7.76
CA LEU A 275 36.53 8.66 7.41
C LEU A 275 35.67 9.25 6.29
N SER A 276 35.24 8.42 5.34
CA SER A 276 34.37 8.90 4.26
C SER A 276 32.91 9.14 4.69
N LEU A 277 32.54 8.72 5.92
CA LEU A 277 31.21 8.82 6.48
C LEU A 277 31.10 9.84 7.63
N LEU A 278 32.23 10.40 8.11
CA LEU A 278 32.31 11.43 9.14
C LEU A 278 32.03 12.83 8.59
#